data_5f1f51b09b49c16926c6c3ac80341eb4
#
_entry.id   5f1f51b09b49c16926c6c3ac80341eb4
#
_cell.length_a   1.000
_cell.length_b   1.000
_cell.length_c   1.000
_cell.angle_alpha   90.00
_cell.angle_beta   90.00
_cell.angle_gamma   90.00
#
_symmetry.space_group_name_H-M   'P 1'
#
loop_
_entity.id
_entity.type
_entity.pdbx_description
1 polymer ?
#
loop_
_entity_poly.entity_id
_entity_poly.type
_entity_poly.pdbx_seq_one_letter_code
_entity_poly.pdbx_strand_id
1 'polypeptide(L)'
;MKSKYIYYKSITFIFSYYSCLKALTELSPNAKVFVLINKIDKIEESQINKVINYKMSILAKKANNFVVNCYPCSIYENSLYKIFSNILSNFLKYKEQINNILEEYAKACNADEVVLYDKKTLLAITSFSNKKLKDEERFERISYSMKKFVSNYKNVSNKLNEFTIKNKVNTIYFDEFANSTYIMAVLSDKNASLELLKLNIEISKKEFENIFKKN
;
A
#
# COMPACT_ATOMS: atom_id res chain seq x y z
N MET A 1 12.06 37.61 0.75
CA MET A 1 11.91 36.90 2.03
C MET A 1 11.57 35.41 1.92
N LYS A 2 10.85 34.93 0.89
CA LYS A 2 10.48 33.51 0.72
C LYS A 2 11.66 32.55 0.46
N SER A 3 12.74 32.98 -0.18
CA SER A 3 13.87 32.10 -0.53
C SER A 3 14.75 31.69 0.67
N LYS A 4 14.94 32.59 1.65
CA LYS A 4 15.72 32.30 2.87
C LYS A 4 15.08 31.20 3.76
N TYR A 5 13.75 31.18 3.86
CA TYR A 5 13.01 30.22 4.68
C TYR A 5 13.04 28.80 4.10
N ILE A 6 13.05 28.68 2.77
CA ILE A 6 13.18 27.40 2.07
C ILE A 6 14.59 26.83 2.27
N TYR A 7 15.62 27.67 2.27
CA TYR A 7 17.00 27.25 2.48
C TYR A 7 17.25 26.71 3.89
N TYR A 8 16.76 27.38 4.94
CA TYR A 8 16.88 26.91 6.32
C TYR A 8 16.17 25.58 6.57
N LYS A 9 14.95 25.39 6.07
CA LYS A 9 14.25 24.11 6.18
C LYS A 9 14.96 22.97 5.44
N SER A 10 15.64 23.27 4.35
CA SER A 10 16.41 22.29 3.57
C SER A 10 17.67 21.83 4.34
N ILE A 11 18.36 22.74 4.99
CA ILE A 11 19.59 22.43 5.78
C ILE A 11 19.23 21.57 7.00
N THR A 12 18.19 21.92 7.74
CA THR A 12 17.74 21.16 8.93
C THR A 12 17.32 19.74 8.53
N PHE A 13 16.62 19.59 7.40
CA PHE A 13 16.23 18.27 6.87
C PHE A 13 17.44 17.41 6.51
N ILE A 14 18.43 17.97 5.80
CA ILE A 14 19.65 17.26 5.41
C ILE A 14 20.47 16.85 6.64
N PHE A 15 20.53 17.70 7.65
CA PHE A 15 21.21 17.37 8.91
C PHE A 15 20.52 16.23 9.65
N SER A 16 19.18 16.27 9.77
CA SER A 16 18.40 15.22 10.40
C SER A 16 18.52 13.89 9.64
N TYR A 17 18.50 13.94 8.31
CA TYR A 17 18.71 12.77 7.46
C TYR A 17 20.08 12.13 7.71
N TYR A 18 21.15 12.94 7.73
CA TYR A 18 22.50 12.44 7.99
C TYR A 18 22.64 11.83 9.39
N SER A 19 22.08 12.47 10.41
CA SER A 19 22.09 11.96 11.80
C SER A 19 21.32 10.63 11.90
N CYS A 20 20.21 10.51 11.19
CA CYS A 20 19.44 9.27 11.11
C CYS A 20 20.27 8.15 10.47
N LEU A 21 20.91 8.39 9.32
CA LEU A 21 21.74 7.38 8.66
C LEU A 21 22.94 6.95 9.51
N LYS A 22 23.55 7.89 10.24
CA LYS A 22 24.63 7.56 11.16
C LYS A 22 24.15 6.63 12.27
N ALA A 23 23.01 6.93 12.90
CA ALA A 23 22.42 6.05 13.90
C ALA A 23 22.04 4.67 13.33
N LEU A 24 21.51 4.62 12.11
CA LEU A 24 21.19 3.35 11.44
C LEU A 24 22.45 2.51 11.16
N THR A 25 23.59 3.14 10.83
CA THR A 25 24.86 2.42 10.62
C THR A 25 25.28 1.66 11.87
N GLU A 26 25.03 2.23 13.06
CA GLU A 26 25.39 1.64 14.34
C GLU A 26 24.34 0.63 14.84
N LEU A 27 23.04 0.96 14.71
CA LEU A 27 21.96 0.22 15.33
C LEU A 27 21.29 -0.79 14.39
N SER A 28 21.29 -0.55 13.08
CA SER A 28 20.59 -1.39 12.09
C SER A 28 21.21 -1.26 10.70
N PRO A 29 22.42 -1.80 10.47
CA PRO A 29 23.19 -1.58 9.23
C PRO A 29 22.50 -2.17 7.98
N ASN A 30 21.59 -3.11 8.14
CA ASN A 30 20.82 -3.73 7.06
C ASN A 30 19.43 -3.11 6.83
N ALA A 31 19.14 -1.95 7.45
CA ALA A 31 17.85 -1.29 7.30
C ALA A 31 17.64 -0.82 5.86
N LYS A 32 16.42 -1.01 5.34
CA LYS A 32 15.99 -0.40 4.10
C LYS A 32 15.54 1.04 4.37
N VAL A 33 16.06 1.99 3.61
CA VAL A 33 15.79 3.42 3.81
C VAL A 33 14.88 3.94 2.71
N PHE A 34 13.73 4.48 3.10
CA PHE A 34 12.77 5.11 2.21
C PHE A 34 12.61 6.58 2.57
N VAL A 35 12.78 7.46 1.60
CA VAL A 35 12.69 8.91 1.78
C VAL A 35 11.51 9.46 0.99
N LEU A 36 10.58 10.11 1.68
CA LEU A 36 9.44 10.78 1.08
C LEU A 36 9.77 12.25 0.83
N ILE A 37 9.80 12.65 -0.43
CA ILE A 37 9.96 14.05 -0.84
C ILE A 37 8.56 14.66 -0.94
N ASN A 38 8.08 15.17 0.19
CA ASN A 38 6.72 15.67 0.33
C ASN A 38 6.54 17.08 -0.23
N LYS A 39 5.28 17.48 -0.48
CA LYS A 39 4.84 18.82 -0.96
C LYS A 39 5.22 19.08 -2.41
N ILE A 40 5.17 18.07 -3.26
CA ILE A 40 5.38 18.24 -4.70
C ILE A 40 4.29 19.11 -5.36
N ASP A 41 3.09 19.14 -4.75
CA ASP A 41 1.97 20.02 -5.12
C ASP A 41 2.30 21.52 -5.12
N LYS A 42 3.40 21.91 -4.49
CA LYS A 42 3.89 23.31 -4.44
C LYS A 42 4.93 23.63 -5.51
N ILE A 43 5.26 22.69 -6.36
CA ILE A 43 6.25 22.82 -7.43
C ILE A 43 5.49 22.85 -8.76
N GLU A 44 5.88 23.74 -9.66
CA GLU A 44 5.35 23.74 -11.01
C GLU A 44 5.62 22.42 -11.70
N GLU A 45 4.64 21.88 -12.41
CA GLU A 45 4.70 20.56 -13.04
C GLU A 45 5.94 20.38 -13.94
N SER A 46 6.28 21.42 -14.69
CA SER A 46 7.49 21.49 -15.54
C SER A 46 8.80 21.34 -14.79
N GLN A 47 8.83 21.66 -13.49
CA GLN A 47 10.05 21.67 -12.66
C GLN A 47 10.13 20.47 -11.71
N ILE A 48 9.05 19.69 -11.54
CA ILE A 48 8.98 18.58 -10.60
C ILE A 48 10.16 17.63 -10.78
N ASN A 49 10.35 17.11 -11.98
CA ASN A 49 11.43 16.15 -12.28
C ASN A 49 12.82 16.70 -11.99
N LYS A 50 13.07 17.97 -12.32
CA LYS A 50 14.36 18.62 -12.06
C LYS A 50 14.64 18.74 -10.56
N VAL A 51 13.64 19.17 -9.78
CA VAL A 51 13.76 19.32 -8.33
C VAL A 51 13.93 17.98 -7.64
N ILE A 52 13.19 16.95 -8.06
CA ILE A 52 13.28 15.60 -7.51
C ILE A 52 14.66 15.02 -7.78
N ASN A 53 15.13 15.03 -9.03
CA ASN A 53 16.45 14.50 -9.42
C ASN A 53 17.58 15.19 -8.66
N TYR A 54 17.50 16.51 -8.49
CA TYR A 54 18.47 17.27 -7.69
C TYR A 54 18.46 16.81 -6.22
N LYS A 55 17.29 16.68 -5.59
CA LYS A 55 17.17 16.22 -4.20
C LYS A 55 17.66 14.78 -4.04
N MET A 56 17.27 13.88 -4.95
CA MET A 56 17.73 12.49 -4.96
C MET A 56 19.27 12.41 -5.06
N SER A 57 19.89 13.21 -5.92
CA SER A 57 21.35 13.23 -6.04
C SER A 57 22.06 13.66 -4.74
N ILE A 58 21.50 14.62 -4.01
CA ILE A 58 22.04 15.04 -2.70
C ILE A 58 21.89 13.93 -1.66
N LEU A 59 20.71 13.30 -1.60
CA LEU A 59 20.43 12.23 -0.64
C LEU A 59 21.30 11.00 -0.90
N ALA A 60 21.44 10.61 -2.17
CA ALA A 60 22.28 9.47 -2.57
C ALA A 60 23.75 9.69 -2.25
N LYS A 61 24.32 10.88 -2.48
CA LYS A 61 25.70 11.21 -2.12
C LYS A 61 26.00 11.07 -0.63
N LYS A 62 24.98 11.21 0.22
CA LYS A 62 25.08 11.12 1.68
C LYS A 62 24.61 9.79 2.26
N ALA A 63 24.17 8.88 1.40
CA ALA A 63 23.57 7.62 1.82
C ALA A 63 24.58 6.61 2.41
N ASN A 64 25.89 6.86 2.25
CA ASN A 64 26.96 5.92 2.63
C ASN A 64 26.69 4.53 2.00
N ASN A 65 26.55 3.51 2.84
CA ASN A 65 26.31 2.12 2.43
C ASN A 65 24.83 1.75 2.28
N PHE A 66 23.91 2.70 2.54
CA PHE A 66 22.48 2.42 2.44
C PHE A 66 21.96 2.60 1.02
N VAL A 67 21.13 1.65 0.57
CA VAL A 67 20.29 1.83 -0.62
C VAL A 67 19.09 2.68 -0.22
N VAL A 68 19.04 3.92 -0.74
CA VAL A 68 17.98 4.87 -0.43
C VAL A 68 17.00 4.96 -1.58
N ASN A 69 15.75 4.62 -1.31
CA ASN A 69 14.65 4.77 -2.25
C ASN A 69 13.91 6.08 -1.96
N CYS A 70 13.85 6.99 -2.94
CA CYS A 70 13.21 8.29 -2.80
C CYS A 70 11.90 8.33 -3.60
N TYR A 71 10.84 8.82 -2.97
CA TYR A 71 9.51 8.92 -3.56
C TYR A 71 8.99 10.36 -3.46
N PRO A 72 8.65 10.98 -4.59
CA PRO A 72 7.92 12.25 -4.58
C PRO A 72 6.47 12.03 -4.13
N CYS A 73 5.95 12.86 -3.24
CA CYS A 73 4.59 12.72 -2.74
C CYS A 73 3.97 14.06 -2.32
N SER A 74 2.64 14.04 -2.26
CA SER A 74 1.84 15.09 -1.61
C SER A 74 0.78 14.44 -0.71
N ILE A 75 0.53 15.02 0.46
CA ILE A 75 -0.54 14.59 1.36
C ILE A 75 -1.93 14.94 0.81
N TYR A 76 -2.01 15.79 -0.21
CA TYR A 76 -3.26 16.18 -0.86
C TYR A 76 -3.61 15.29 -2.06
N GLU A 77 -2.72 14.36 -2.43
CA GLU A 77 -2.89 13.45 -3.54
C GLU A 77 -2.91 11.99 -3.06
N ASN A 78 -3.48 11.11 -3.88
CA ASN A 78 -3.50 9.68 -3.58
C ASN A 78 -2.12 9.00 -3.73
N SER A 79 -1.13 9.71 -4.31
CA SER A 79 0.24 9.23 -4.50
C SER A 79 0.89 8.66 -3.23
N LEU A 80 0.56 9.23 -2.07
CA LEU A 80 1.07 8.77 -0.77
C LEU A 80 0.65 7.33 -0.46
N TYR A 81 -0.61 6.96 -0.76
CA TYR A 81 -1.11 5.59 -0.55
C TYR A 81 -0.37 4.59 -1.44
N LYS A 82 -0.17 4.94 -2.71
CA LYS A 82 0.59 4.12 -3.68
C LYS A 82 2.02 3.86 -3.20
N ILE A 83 2.68 4.90 -2.70
CA ILE A 83 4.04 4.79 -2.16
C ILE A 83 4.08 3.86 -0.94
N PHE A 84 3.19 4.03 0.03
CA PHE A 84 3.15 3.16 1.20
C PHE A 84 2.78 1.72 0.84
N SER A 85 1.87 1.49 -0.10
CA SER A 85 1.57 0.16 -0.63
C SER A 85 2.81 -0.48 -1.27
N ASN A 86 3.56 0.26 -2.06
CA ASN A 86 4.81 -0.21 -2.65
C ASN A 86 5.87 -0.53 -1.58
N ILE A 87 6.01 0.31 -0.55
CA ILE A 87 6.91 0.05 0.56
C ILE A 87 6.51 -1.24 1.29
N LEU A 88 5.24 -1.41 1.64
CA LEU A 88 4.74 -2.62 2.29
C LEU A 88 4.99 -3.87 1.43
N SER A 89 4.70 -3.79 0.13
CA SER A 89 4.95 -4.87 -0.83
C SER A 89 6.43 -5.30 -0.88
N ASN A 90 7.37 -4.38 -0.66
CA ASN A 90 8.80 -4.70 -0.60
C ASN A 90 9.23 -5.43 0.68
N PHE A 91 8.39 -5.46 1.71
CA PHE A 91 8.62 -6.22 2.93
C PHE A 91 7.98 -7.61 2.92
N LEU A 92 7.16 -7.92 1.93
CA LEU A 92 6.56 -9.25 1.78
C LEU A 92 7.63 -10.28 1.39
N LYS A 93 7.92 -11.20 2.32
CA LYS A 93 8.91 -12.27 2.09
C LYS A 93 8.44 -13.26 1.02
N TYR A 94 7.19 -13.58 0.94
CA TYR A 94 6.64 -14.65 0.08
C TYR A 94 5.67 -14.09 -0.96
N LYS A 95 6.04 -12.98 -1.60
CA LYS A 95 5.16 -12.26 -2.51
C LYS A 95 4.62 -13.11 -3.66
N GLU A 96 5.47 -13.95 -4.26
CA GLU A 96 5.06 -14.82 -5.37
C GLU A 96 4.04 -15.87 -4.91
N GLN A 97 4.29 -16.52 -3.77
CA GLN A 97 3.36 -17.50 -3.21
C GLN A 97 2.02 -16.86 -2.83
N ILE A 98 2.07 -15.67 -2.25
CA ILE A 98 0.84 -14.92 -1.91
C ILE A 98 0.07 -14.55 -3.19
N ASN A 99 0.75 -14.10 -4.23
CA ASN A 99 0.11 -13.78 -5.50
C ASN A 99 -0.55 -15.02 -6.13
N ASN A 100 0.09 -16.18 -6.07
CA ASN A 100 -0.49 -17.43 -6.56
C ASN A 100 -1.78 -17.79 -5.80
N ILE A 101 -1.79 -17.66 -4.48
CA ILE A 101 -3.01 -17.88 -3.68
C ILE A 101 -4.13 -16.93 -4.09
N LEU A 102 -3.82 -15.64 -4.29
CA LEU A 102 -4.83 -14.67 -4.75
C LEU A 102 -5.35 -14.98 -6.15
N GLU A 103 -4.48 -15.46 -7.05
CA GLU A 103 -4.85 -15.89 -8.39
C GLU A 103 -5.76 -17.09 -8.36
N GLU A 104 -5.42 -18.13 -7.59
CA GLU A 104 -6.25 -19.33 -7.42
C GLU A 104 -7.60 -19.01 -6.81
N TYR A 105 -7.63 -18.16 -5.77
CA TYR A 105 -8.87 -17.67 -5.19
C TYR A 105 -9.72 -16.89 -6.21
N ALA A 106 -9.11 -15.99 -6.99
CA ALA A 106 -9.81 -15.23 -8.01
C ALA A 106 -10.45 -16.14 -9.07
N LYS A 107 -9.71 -17.18 -9.53
CA LYS A 107 -10.21 -18.17 -10.48
C LYS A 107 -11.34 -19.00 -9.90
N ALA A 108 -11.19 -19.50 -8.67
CA ALA A 108 -12.19 -20.32 -7.99
C ALA A 108 -13.51 -19.58 -7.77
N CYS A 109 -13.43 -18.27 -7.52
CA CYS A 109 -14.60 -17.40 -7.27
C CYS A 109 -15.13 -16.71 -8.53
N ASN A 110 -14.49 -16.87 -9.69
CA ASN A 110 -14.72 -16.06 -10.90
C ASN A 110 -14.66 -14.56 -10.61
N ALA A 111 -13.70 -14.15 -9.77
CA ALA A 111 -13.51 -12.76 -9.42
C ALA A 111 -12.72 -12.02 -10.49
N ASP A 112 -13.14 -10.81 -10.83
CA ASP A 112 -12.41 -9.93 -11.75
C ASP A 112 -11.11 -9.40 -11.13
N GLU A 113 -11.15 -9.16 -9.83
CA GLU A 113 -10.01 -8.63 -9.08
C GLU A 113 -10.07 -9.10 -7.62
N VAL A 114 -8.90 -9.40 -7.08
CA VAL A 114 -8.71 -9.71 -5.66
C VAL A 114 -7.58 -8.87 -5.12
N VAL A 115 -7.79 -8.23 -3.96
CA VAL A 115 -6.82 -7.35 -3.32
C VAL A 115 -6.62 -7.74 -1.87
N LEU A 116 -5.37 -7.86 -1.44
CA LEU A 116 -4.99 -8.06 -0.06
C LEU A 116 -4.64 -6.73 0.59
N TYR A 117 -5.28 -6.42 1.71
CA TYR A 117 -5.05 -5.19 2.48
C TYR A 117 -4.42 -5.49 3.85
N ASP A 118 -3.52 -4.61 4.29
CA ASP A 118 -3.07 -4.60 5.68
C ASP A 118 -4.20 -4.13 6.60
N LYS A 119 -4.49 -4.91 7.64
CA LYS A 119 -5.62 -4.67 8.55
C LYS A 119 -5.50 -3.37 9.35
N LYS A 120 -4.28 -2.96 9.70
CA LYS A 120 -4.03 -1.76 10.51
C LYS A 120 -4.09 -0.49 9.69
N THR A 121 -3.46 -0.50 8.53
CA THR A 121 -3.30 0.69 7.69
C THR A 121 -4.35 0.79 6.59
N LEU A 122 -5.02 -0.32 6.25
CA LEU A 122 -5.92 -0.45 5.09
C LEU A 122 -5.24 -0.07 3.76
N LEU A 123 -3.94 -0.29 3.67
CA LEU A 123 -3.18 -0.13 2.44
C LEU A 123 -3.17 -1.44 1.66
N ALA A 124 -3.32 -1.36 0.35
CA ALA A 124 -3.17 -2.50 -0.52
C ALA A 124 -1.73 -3.03 -0.45
N ILE A 125 -1.58 -4.31 -0.15
CA ILE A 125 -0.29 -5.00 -0.06
C ILE A 125 0.08 -5.60 -1.41
N THR A 126 -0.86 -6.34 -1.99
CA THR A 126 -0.74 -6.96 -3.31
C THR A 126 -2.13 -7.23 -3.88
N SER A 127 -2.20 -7.48 -5.18
CA SER A 127 -3.46 -7.74 -5.87
C SER A 127 -3.26 -8.66 -7.06
N PHE A 128 -4.33 -9.37 -7.43
CA PHE A 128 -4.47 -10.08 -8.68
C PHE A 128 -5.67 -9.54 -9.44
N SER A 129 -5.56 -9.38 -10.75
CA SER A 129 -6.64 -8.92 -11.62
C SER A 129 -6.63 -9.68 -12.93
N ASN A 130 -7.79 -10.23 -13.32
CA ASN A 130 -8.01 -10.91 -14.60
C ASN A 130 -8.15 -9.92 -15.77
N LYS A 131 -8.42 -8.64 -15.48
CA LYS A 131 -8.67 -7.60 -16.48
C LYS A 131 -7.65 -6.45 -16.32
N LYS A 132 -7.16 -5.94 -17.45
CA LYS A 132 -6.42 -4.67 -17.44
C LYS A 132 -7.40 -3.54 -17.12
N LEU A 133 -7.40 -3.11 -15.87
CA LEU A 133 -8.22 -1.99 -15.42
C LEU A 133 -7.50 -0.67 -15.74
N LYS A 134 -8.23 0.26 -16.35
CA LYS A 134 -7.69 1.56 -16.79
C LYS A 134 -7.37 2.50 -15.63
N ASP A 135 -7.94 2.24 -14.47
CA ASP A 135 -7.85 3.11 -13.31
C ASP A 135 -6.71 2.64 -12.38
N GLU A 136 -5.56 3.27 -12.53
CA GLU A 136 -4.36 2.95 -11.74
C GLU A 136 -4.46 3.39 -10.27
N GLU A 137 -5.30 4.40 -9.96
CA GLU A 137 -5.46 4.93 -8.59
C GLU A 137 -6.62 4.30 -7.81
N ARG A 138 -7.25 3.25 -8.34
CA ARG A 138 -8.44 2.63 -7.72
C ARG A 138 -8.18 2.11 -6.31
N PHE A 139 -7.01 1.53 -6.06
CA PHE A 139 -6.66 0.99 -4.73
C PHE A 139 -6.50 2.08 -3.70
N GLU A 140 -5.94 3.21 -4.08
CA GLU A 140 -5.77 4.39 -3.24
C GLU A 140 -7.13 4.97 -2.85
N ARG A 141 -8.05 5.08 -3.81
CA ARG A 141 -9.41 5.55 -3.54
C ARG A 141 -10.20 4.57 -2.69
N ILE A 142 -10.05 3.27 -2.92
CA ILE A 142 -10.66 2.23 -2.08
C ILE A 142 -10.09 2.32 -0.67
N SER A 143 -8.77 2.37 -0.50
CA SER A 143 -8.11 2.51 0.80
C SER A 143 -8.60 3.75 1.56
N TYR A 144 -8.72 4.87 0.88
CA TYR A 144 -9.24 6.10 1.48
C TYR A 144 -10.71 5.96 1.93
N SER A 145 -11.56 5.40 1.07
CA SER A 145 -12.97 5.18 1.36
C SER A 145 -13.14 4.20 2.51
N MET A 146 -12.36 3.12 2.53
CA MET A 146 -12.34 2.13 3.59
C MET A 146 -11.92 2.72 4.93
N LYS A 147 -10.90 3.57 4.96
CA LYS A 147 -10.48 4.26 6.19
C LYS A 147 -11.59 5.15 6.75
N LYS A 148 -12.28 5.90 5.90
CA LYS A 148 -13.44 6.69 6.33
C LYS A 148 -14.56 5.81 6.86
N PHE A 149 -14.87 4.73 6.16
CA PHE A 149 -15.90 3.79 6.56
C PHE A 149 -15.57 3.18 7.95
N VAL A 150 -14.41 2.56 8.10
CA VAL A 150 -13.97 1.95 9.36
C VAL A 150 -13.89 2.97 10.50
N SER A 151 -13.43 4.19 10.24
CA SER A 151 -13.38 5.26 11.26
C SER A 151 -14.77 5.64 11.76
N ASN A 152 -15.75 5.73 10.87
CA ASN A 152 -17.13 6.06 11.23
C ASN A 152 -17.82 4.92 11.99
N TYR A 153 -17.47 3.66 11.71
CA TYR A 153 -18.08 2.47 12.33
C TYR A 153 -17.42 2.04 13.64
N LYS A 154 -16.22 2.51 13.96
CA LYS A 154 -15.54 2.21 15.24
C LYS A 154 -16.40 2.55 16.48
N ASN A 155 -17.32 3.49 16.34
CA ASN A 155 -18.22 3.91 17.41
C ASN A 155 -19.52 3.06 17.50
N VAL A 156 -19.77 2.18 16.52
CA VAL A 156 -21.05 1.45 16.41
C VAL A 156 -20.88 -0.05 16.67
N SER A 157 -19.75 -0.64 16.29
CA SER A 157 -19.48 -2.05 16.53
C SER A 157 -17.98 -2.31 16.71
N ASN A 158 -17.65 -3.17 17.68
CA ASN A 158 -16.25 -3.47 18.03
C ASN A 158 -15.46 -4.24 16.95
N LYS A 159 -16.11 -4.76 15.90
CA LYS A 159 -15.41 -5.48 14.81
C LYS A 159 -16.23 -5.39 13.51
N LEU A 160 -15.65 -4.75 12.50
CA LEU A 160 -16.09 -4.93 11.13
C LEU A 160 -15.32 -6.15 10.57
N ASN A 161 -15.99 -7.30 10.48
CA ASN A 161 -15.36 -8.53 10.00
C ASN A 161 -15.59 -8.69 8.49
N GLU A 162 -16.82 -8.50 8.04
CA GLU A 162 -17.18 -8.65 6.63
C GLU A 162 -18.20 -7.60 6.19
N PHE A 163 -18.20 -7.25 4.90
CA PHE A 163 -19.29 -6.52 4.27
C PHE A 163 -19.34 -6.77 2.77
N THR A 164 -20.52 -6.54 2.20
CA THR A 164 -20.77 -6.67 0.77
C THR A 164 -21.40 -5.39 0.25
N ILE A 165 -20.87 -4.87 -0.85
CA ILE A 165 -21.45 -3.76 -1.59
C ILE A 165 -21.90 -4.27 -2.94
N LYS A 166 -23.21 -4.16 -3.22
CA LYS A 166 -23.77 -4.51 -4.54
C LYS A 166 -24.22 -3.25 -5.25
N ASN A 167 -23.81 -3.09 -6.48
CA ASN A 167 -24.33 -2.08 -7.40
C ASN A 167 -24.84 -2.73 -8.69
N LYS A 168 -25.23 -1.92 -9.69
CA LYS A 168 -25.78 -2.42 -10.96
C LYS A 168 -24.77 -3.21 -11.81
N VAL A 169 -23.48 -3.02 -11.57
CA VAL A 169 -22.38 -3.55 -12.41
C VAL A 169 -21.56 -4.59 -11.65
N ASN A 170 -21.24 -4.33 -10.39
CA ASN A 170 -20.29 -5.14 -9.62
C ASN A 170 -20.81 -5.48 -8.23
N THR A 171 -20.36 -6.61 -7.72
CA THR A 171 -20.40 -6.96 -6.29
C THR A 171 -19.00 -6.86 -5.74
N ILE A 172 -18.81 -6.12 -4.65
CA ILE A 172 -17.57 -6.05 -3.90
C ILE A 172 -17.80 -6.79 -2.59
N TYR A 173 -17.01 -7.81 -2.36
CA TYR A 173 -16.99 -8.55 -1.11
C TYR A 173 -15.69 -8.26 -0.36
N PHE A 174 -15.79 -8.01 0.94
CA PHE A 174 -14.66 -7.69 1.81
C PHE A 174 -14.76 -8.49 3.10
N ASP A 175 -13.67 -9.15 3.48
CA ASP A 175 -13.64 -10.01 4.66
C ASP A 175 -12.26 -10.06 5.32
N GLU A 176 -12.23 -10.50 6.57
CA GLU A 176 -11.00 -10.79 7.29
C GLU A 176 -10.36 -12.07 6.72
N PHE A 177 -9.13 -11.94 6.24
CA PHE A 177 -8.44 -13.06 5.58
C PHE A 177 -7.53 -13.83 6.54
N ALA A 178 -6.61 -13.13 7.17
CA ALA A 178 -5.71 -13.69 8.17
C ALA A 178 -5.50 -12.67 9.29
N ASN A 179 -4.77 -13.03 10.36
CA ASN A 179 -4.66 -12.25 11.59
C ASN A 179 -4.36 -10.75 11.41
N SER A 180 -3.70 -10.38 10.32
CA SER A 180 -3.27 -9.00 10.05
C SER A 180 -3.72 -8.48 8.69
N THR A 181 -4.60 -9.18 7.97
CA THR A 181 -4.99 -8.82 6.60
C THR A 181 -6.49 -8.92 6.36
N TYR A 182 -6.97 -8.12 5.41
CA TYR A 182 -8.28 -8.24 4.79
C TYR A 182 -8.13 -8.63 3.33
N ILE A 183 -9.11 -9.35 2.81
CA ILE A 183 -9.25 -9.65 1.40
C ILE A 183 -10.46 -8.92 0.82
N MET A 184 -10.31 -8.36 -0.38
CA MET A 184 -11.39 -7.79 -1.15
C MET A 184 -11.48 -8.52 -2.48
N ALA A 185 -12.67 -8.97 -2.83
CA ALA A 185 -12.97 -9.54 -4.16
C ALA A 185 -13.98 -8.66 -4.89
N VAL A 186 -13.72 -8.39 -6.16
CA VAL A 186 -14.62 -7.66 -7.07
C VAL A 186 -15.14 -8.62 -8.12
N LEU A 187 -16.45 -8.70 -8.27
CA LEU A 187 -17.13 -9.61 -9.20
C LEU A 187 -18.08 -8.81 -10.08
N SER A 188 -17.99 -9.01 -11.39
CA SER A 188 -18.96 -8.48 -12.37
C SER A 188 -20.15 -9.42 -12.53
N ASP A 189 -20.03 -10.68 -12.10
CA ASP A 189 -21.11 -11.66 -12.19
C ASP A 189 -22.17 -11.36 -11.13
N LYS A 190 -23.39 -11.14 -11.59
CA LYS A 190 -24.56 -10.86 -10.71
C LYS A 190 -25.02 -12.10 -9.94
N ASN A 191 -24.65 -13.30 -10.40
CA ASN A 191 -25.01 -14.59 -9.82
C ASN A 191 -23.89 -15.13 -8.90
N ALA A 192 -22.88 -14.34 -8.60
CA ALA A 192 -21.81 -14.76 -7.71
C ALA A 192 -22.37 -15.16 -6.33
N SER A 193 -22.07 -16.39 -5.93
CA SER A 193 -22.47 -16.92 -4.62
C SER A 193 -21.55 -16.40 -3.53
N LEU A 194 -22.13 -15.74 -2.53
CA LEU A 194 -21.39 -15.29 -1.34
C LEU A 194 -20.88 -16.47 -0.51
N GLU A 195 -21.63 -17.57 -0.49
CA GLU A 195 -21.24 -18.80 0.21
C GLU A 195 -19.99 -19.41 -0.42
N LEU A 196 -19.89 -19.39 -1.76
CA LEU A 196 -18.71 -19.86 -2.47
C LEU A 196 -17.50 -18.97 -2.18
N LEU A 197 -17.69 -17.64 -2.14
CA LEU A 197 -16.62 -16.72 -1.74
C LEU A 197 -16.09 -17.02 -0.34
N LYS A 198 -16.98 -17.20 0.64
CA LYS A 198 -16.61 -17.52 2.02
C LYS A 198 -15.88 -18.85 2.13
N LEU A 199 -16.38 -19.88 1.46
CA LEU A 199 -15.74 -21.20 1.45
C LEU A 199 -14.31 -21.12 0.88
N ASN A 200 -14.14 -20.45 -0.24
CA ASN A 200 -12.83 -20.30 -0.87
C ASN A 200 -11.87 -19.41 -0.04
N ILE A 201 -12.39 -18.41 0.70
CA ILE A 201 -11.58 -17.66 1.67
C ILE A 201 -11.00 -18.59 2.74
N GLU A 202 -11.81 -19.47 3.32
CA GLU A 202 -11.35 -20.39 4.37
C GLU A 202 -10.28 -21.38 3.86
N ILE A 203 -10.38 -21.82 2.60
CA ILE A 203 -9.37 -22.68 1.96
C ILE A 203 -8.08 -21.88 1.75
N SER A 204 -8.16 -20.73 1.08
CA SER A 204 -7.02 -19.88 0.76
C SER A 204 -6.32 -19.34 2.01
N LYS A 205 -7.05 -19.09 3.07
CA LYS A 205 -6.52 -18.66 4.39
C LYS A 205 -5.61 -19.72 5.01
N LYS A 206 -6.00 -21.00 4.94
CA LYS A 206 -5.17 -22.11 5.42
C LYS A 206 -3.86 -22.20 4.64
N GLU A 207 -3.90 -22.05 3.33
CA GLU A 207 -2.72 -22.05 2.47
C GLU A 207 -1.81 -20.87 2.78
N PHE A 208 -2.39 -19.68 2.92
CA PHE A 208 -1.68 -18.46 3.29
C PHE A 208 -0.97 -18.61 4.64
N GLU A 209 -1.66 -19.12 5.66
CA GLU A 209 -1.05 -19.36 6.98
C GLU A 209 0.09 -20.38 6.93
N ASN A 210 -0.02 -21.41 6.09
CA ASN A 210 1.01 -22.43 5.94
C ASN A 210 2.33 -21.88 5.36
N ILE A 211 2.28 -20.84 4.54
CA ILE A 211 3.48 -20.14 4.04
C ILE A 211 4.33 -19.62 5.21
N PHE A 212 3.69 -19.12 6.26
CA PHE A 212 4.37 -18.51 7.40
C PHE A 212 4.72 -19.51 8.51
N LYS A 213 4.09 -20.71 8.52
CA LYS A 213 4.39 -21.77 9.51
C LYS A 213 5.60 -22.64 9.14
N LYS A 214 6.01 -22.63 7.87
CA LYS A 214 7.14 -23.46 7.38
C LYS A 214 8.53 -22.88 7.72
N ASN A 215 8.58 -21.85 8.54
CA ASN A 215 9.78 -21.22 9.09
C ASN A 215 9.60 -21.07 10.60
#